data_4c07a8d38444b49f9a47019f69ed8827
#
_entry.id   4c07a8d38444b49f9a47019f69ed8827
#
_cell.length_a   1.000
_cell.length_b   1.000
_cell.length_c   1.000
_cell.angle_alpha   90.00
_cell.angle_beta   90.00
_cell.angle_gamma   90.00
#
_symmetry.space_group_name_H-M   'P 1'
#
loop_
_entity.id
_entity.type
_entity.pdbx_description
1 polymer ?
#
loop_
_entity_poly.entity_id
_entity_poly.type
_entity_poly.pdbx_seq_one_letter_code
_entity_poly.pdbx_strand_id
1 'polypeptide(L)'
;GALPRSVSYDYSHPEHSYNLTWSVDGLVNEYIRPCRVKKDGVAMEVHPLDGLVSVILDGTEYEAAYTSGGIGSLVRDLTNVPNIHYMTLRYPGHYKYVRSVIHETHGNFESTKNIFLKKFPTTDDDVIVVYANALGKDASGFPVRRSYYNKFYGVDGLTGIQSTTAGSGVAMLELMIAGKVQGIVDHSTVSLADFTATEAFRKYYKTSK
;
A
#
# COMPACT_ATOMS: atom_id res chain seq x y z
N GLY A 1 -2.20 2.59 -1.46
CA GLY A 1 -3.19 1.60 -1.88
C GLY A 1 -3.37 1.59 -3.37
N ALA A 2 -3.81 0.45 -3.92
CA ALA A 2 -4.35 0.34 -5.26
C ALA A 2 -5.84 0.64 -5.19
N LEU A 3 -6.31 1.59 -5.99
CA LEU A 3 -7.66 2.14 -5.95
C LEU A 3 -8.21 2.25 -7.36
N PRO A 4 -9.50 2.01 -7.60
CA PRO A 4 -10.12 2.36 -8.87
C PRO A 4 -10.02 3.88 -9.08
N ARG A 5 -9.78 4.29 -10.33
CA ARG A 5 -9.59 5.71 -10.68
C ARG A 5 -10.86 6.53 -10.55
N SER A 6 -11.97 5.91 -10.90
CA SER A 6 -13.30 6.50 -10.77
C SER A 6 -14.17 5.60 -9.90
N VAL A 7 -14.64 6.10 -8.79
CA VAL A 7 -15.62 5.45 -7.94
C VAL A 7 -16.85 6.34 -7.85
N SER A 8 -18.01 5.77 -8.15
CA SER A 8 -19.26 6.38 -7.78
C SER A 8 -19.46 6.20 -6.29
N TYR A 9 -19.32 7.29 -5.54
CA TYR A 9 -19.58 7.28 -4.11
C TYR A 9 -21.06 7.07 -3.87
N ASP A 10 -21.41 5.88 -3.44
CA ASP A 10 -22.75 5.57 -2.94
C ASP A 10 -22.62 4.95 -1.55
N TYR A 11 -22.86 5.75 -0.51
CA TYR A 11 -22.82 5.28 0.88
C TYR A 11 -23.90 4.23 1.19
N SER A 12 -24.94 4.09 0.34
CA SER A 12 -25.94 3.03 0.47
C SER A 12 -25.45 1.69 -0.07
N HIS A 13 -24.41 1.72 -0.92
CA HIS A 13 -23.76 0.56 -1.54
C HIS A 13 -22.25 0.58 -1.31
N PRO A 14 -21.79 0.37 -0.07
CA PRO A 14 -20.36 0.46 0.27
C PRO A 14 -19.50 -0.57 -0.46
N GLU A 15 -20.08 -1.66 -0.99
CA GLU A 15 -19.41 -2.60 -1.88
C GLU A 15 -18.95 -1.94 -3.19
N HIS A 16 -19.57 -0.86 -3.63
CA HIS A 16 -19.18 -0.11 -4.82
C HIS A 16 -18.01 0.86 -4.57
N SER A 17 -17.54 1.00 -3.34
CA SER A 17 -16.38 1.82 -3.00
C SER A 17 -15.03 1.22 -3.42
N TYR A 18 -15.05 0.01 -3.97
CA TYR A 18 -13.86 -0.72 -4.37
C TYR A 18 -14.08 -1.60 -5.59
N ASN A 19 -13.08 -1.65 -6.46
CA ASN A 19 -13.01 -2.58 -7.57
C ASN A 19 -11.76 -3.45 -7.42
N LEU A 20 -11.85 -4.72 -7.83
CA LEU A 20 -10.68 -5.60 -7.84
C LEU A 20 -9.73 -5.17 -8.95
N THR A 21 -8.53 -4.77 -8.57
CA THR A 21 -7.44 -4.36 -9.47
C THR A 21 -6.29 -5.36 -9.47
N TRP A 22 -6.31 -6.32 -8.54
CA TRP A 22 -5.25 -7.30 -8.31
C TRP A 22 -5.80 -8.59 -7.67
N SER A 23 -4.91 -9.47 -7.18
CA SER A 23 -5.26 -10.77 -6.60
C SER A 23 -6.24 -10.66 -5.43
N VAL A 24 -7.41 -11.29 -5.55
CA VAL A 24 -8.38 -11.37 -4.45
C VAL A 24 -7.82 -12.14 -3.25
N ASP A 25 -6.97 -13.15 -3.47
CA ASP A 25 -6.32 -13.90 -2.39
C ASP A 25 -5.40 -12.99 -1.56
N GLY A 26 -4.63 -12.14 -2.26
CA GLY A 26 -3.83 -11.11 -1.61
C GLY A 26 -4.69 -10.14 -0.81
N LEU A 27 -5.79 -9.66 -1.38
CA LEU A 27 -6.72 -8.74 -0.73
C LEU A 27 -7.33 -9.33 0.54
N VAL A 28 -7.79 -10.58 0.50
CA VAL A 28 -8.32 -11.27 1.69
C VAL A 28 -7.23 -11.40 2.76
N ASN A 29 -6.02 -11.82 2.38
CA ASN A 29 -4.90 -11.92 3.33
C ASN A 29 -4.56 -10.58 3.98
N GLU A 30 -4.61 -9.46 3.24
CA GLU A 30 -4.41 -8.12 3.83
C GLU A 30 -5.37 -7.85 4.99
N TYR A 31 -6.60 -8.35 4.92
CA TYR A 31 -7.68 -8.01 5.85
C TYR A 31 -7.90 -9.02 6.98
N ILE A 32 -7.33 -10.22 6.90
CA ILE A 32 -7.51 -11.26 7.93
C ILE A 32 -6.22 -11.65 8.66
N ARG A 33 -5.04 -11.32 8.11
CA ARG A 33 -3.76 -11.67 8.74
C ARG A 33 -3.31 -10.60 9.71
N PRO A 34 -2.62 -10.95 10.81
CA PRO A 34 -2.04 -9.99 11.74
C PRO A 34 -1.12 -8.98 11.04
N CYS A 35 -1.14 -7.75 11.52
CA CYS A 35 -0.35 -6.65 10.97
C CYS A 35 0.84 -6.35 11.87
N ARG A 36 2.05 -6.36 11.31
CA ARG A 36 3.26 -6.00 12.05
C ARG A 36 3.37 -4.49 12.16
N VAL A 37 3.71 -4.03 13.37
CA VAL A 37 4.00 -2.62 13.67
C VAL A 37 5.20 -2.54 14.62
N LYS A 38 5.78 -1.35 14.76
CA LYS A 38 6.66 -1.03 15.89
C LYS A 38 6.01 0.07 16.70
N LYS A 39 5.88 -0.14 18.01
CA LYS A 39 5.34 0.84 18.95
C LYS A 39 6.30 0.97 20.12
N ASP A 40 6.70 2.20 20.41
CA ASP A 40 7.62 2.54 21.51
C ASP A 40 8.91 1.69 21.49
N GLY A 41 9.43 1.43 20.30
CA GLY A 41 10.63 0.62 20.06
C GLY A 41 10.40 -0.89 20.02
N VAL A 42 9.20 -1.38 20.34
CA VAL A 42 8.88 -2.81 20.39
C VAL A 42 8.13 -3.23 19.13
N ALA A 43 8.64 -4.27 18.45
CA ALA A 43 7.95 -4.91 17.35
C ALA A 43 6.79 -5.77 17.90
N MET A 44 5.59 -5.58 17.36
CA MET A 44 4.40 -6.31 17.80
C MET A 44 3.43 -6.53 16.64
N GLU A 45 2.41 -7.33 16.87
CA GLU A 45 1.30 -7.53 15.96
C GLU A 45 0.04 -6.84 16.49
N VAL A 46 -0.73 -6.26 15.55
CA VAL A 46 -2.04 -5.67 15.80
C VAL A 46 -3.08 -6.34 14.90
N HIS A 47 -4.35 -6.20 15.25
CA HIS A 47 -5.42 -6.75 14.43
C HIS A 47 -5.53 -6.00 13.10
N PRO A 48 -5.78 -6.72 11.99
CA PRO A 48 -6.09 -6.08 10.73
C PRO A 48 -7.35 -5.23 10.86
N LEU A 49 -7.41 -4.17 10.07
CA LEU A 49 -8.48 -3.16 10.02
C LEU A 49 -8.62 -2.28 11.29
N ASP A 50 -7.82 -2.50 12.34
CA ASP A 50 -7.76 -1.56 13.46
C ASP A 50 -7.12 -0.23 13.03
N GLY A 51 -7.26 0.79 13.90
CA GLY A 51 -6.66 2.10 13.68
C GLY A 51 -7.30 2.90 12.54
N LEU A 52 -8.55 2.62 12.17
CA LEU A 52 -9.25 3.33 11.09
C LEU A 52 -9.24 4.84 11.31
N VAL A 53 -8.72 5.58 10.33
CA VAL A 53 -8.65 7.04 10.30
C VAL A 53 -9.08 7.57 8.94
N SER A 54 -9.63 8.79 8.92
CA SER A 54 -9.84 9.55 7.68
C SER A 54 -8.59 10.36 7.34
N VAL A 55 -8.23 10.41 6.07
CA VAL A 55 -7.07 11.13 5.55
C VAL A 55 -7.47 11.88 4.28
N ILE A 56 -7.21 13.18 4.23
CA ILE A 56 -7.42 13.99 3.03
C ILE A 56 -6.06 14.18 2.34
N LEU A 57 -5.94 13.71 1.10
CA LEU A 57 -4.76 13.86 0.27
C LEU A 57 -5.18 14.46 -1.07
N ASP A 58 -4.57 15.58 -1.44
CA ASP A 58 -4.83 16.26 -2.71
C ASP A 58 -6.34 16.48 -2.97
N GLY A 59 -7.06 16.96 -1.94
CA GLY A 59 -8.49 17.22 -1.99
C GLY A 59 -9.41 15.99 -2.03
N THR A 60 -8.84 14.79 -2.04
CA THR A 60 -9.59 13.53 -2.02
C THR A 60 -9.59 12.94 -0.61
N GLU A 61 -10.77 12.57 -0.12
CA GLU A 61 -10.91 11.87 1.14
C GLU A 61 -10.65 10.37 0.94
N TYR A 62 -9.85 9.82 1.84
CA TYR A 62 -9.56 8.40 1.96
C TYR A 62 -9.79 7.95 3.40
N GLU A 63 -10.02 6.67 3.58
CA GLU A 63 -9.88 6.03 4.87
C GLU A 63 -8.65 5.11 4.87
N ALA A 64 -7.99 4.98 6.01
CA ALA A 64 -6.81 4.14 6.18
C ALA A 64 -6.95 3.28 7.42
N ALA A 65 -6.57 2.01 7.31
CA ALA A 65 -6.54 1.07 8.43
C ALA A 65 -5.33 0.14 8.31
N TYR A 66 -4.95 -0.50 9.39
CA TYR A 66 -3.88 -1.51 9.38
C TYR A 66 -4.25 -2.67 8.47
N THR A 67 -3.33 -3.03 7.58
CA THR A 67 -3.43 -4.22 6.74
C THR A 67 -2.13 -5.00 6.75
N SER A 68 -2.22 -6.31 6.53
CA SER A 68 -1.07 -7.19 6.56
C SER A 68 -0.18 -7.03 5.33
N GLY A 69 1.11 -7.29 5.48
CA GLY A 69 2.08 -7.47 4.39
C GLY A 69 2.83 -6.21 3.94
N GLY A 70 2.27 -5.01 4.09
CA GLY A 70 2.82 -3.81 3.46
C GLY A 70 4.05 -3.20 4.13
N ILE A 71 4.36 -3.55 5.38
CA ILE A 71 5.47 -2.93 6.12
C ILE A 71 6.85 -3.50 5.76
N GLY A 72 6.88 -4.70 5.17
CA GLY A 72 8.13 -5.34 4.75
C GLY A 72 9.15 -5.49 5.89
N SER A 73 10.39 -5.15 5.60
CA SER A 73 11.52 -5.23 6.55
C SER A 73 11.69 -3.98 7.43
N LEU A 74 10.91 -2.91 7.24
CA LEU A 74 11.11 -1.62 7.92
C LEU A 74 11.16 -1.72 9.45
N VAL A 75 10.37 -2.62 10.05
CA VAL A 75 10.37 -2.85 11.51
C VAL A 75 11.72 -3.36 11.99
N ARG A 76 12.40 -4.19 11.20
CA ARG A 76 13.72 -4.74 11.49
C ARG A 76 14.82 -3.71 11.22
N ASP A 77 14.74 -3.03 10.07
CA ASP A 77 15.86 -2.25 9.52
C ASP A 77 15.95 -0.85 10.14
N LEU A 78 14.83 -0.23 10.47
CA LEU A 78 14.80 1.09 11.08
C LEU A 78 14.87 1.00 12.61
N THR A 79 16.03 0.61 13.14
CA THR A 79 16.23 0.35 14.58
C THR A 79 16.01 1.58 15.45
N ASN A 80 16.37 2.76 14.96
CA ASN A 80 16.28 4.05 15.68
C ASN A 80 14.90 4.72 15.57
N VAL A 81 13.95 4.11 14.86
CA VAL A 81 12.58 4.64 14.72
C VAL A 81 11.68 3.91 15.72
N PRO A 82 11.16 4.58 16.75
CA PRO A 82 10.38 3.91 17.80
C PRO A 82 8.98 3.50 17.35
N ASN A 83 8.39 4.22 16.41
CA ASN A 83 7.02 3.97 15.94
C ASN A 83 6.99 3.84 14.43
N ILE A 84 6.59 2.67 13.93
CA ILE A 84 6.48 2.38 12.50
C ILE A 84 5.19 1.60 12.28
N HIS A 85 4.37 2.06 11.35
CA HIS A 85 3.18 1.34 10.93
C HIS A 85 2.93 1.51 9.44
N TYR A 86 2.18 0.58 8.88
CA TYR A 86 1.68 0.60 7.51
C TYR A 86 0.16 0.53 7.54
N MET A 87 -0.47 1.32 6.70
CA MET A 87 -1.91 1.33 6.51
C MET A 87 -2.22 1.37 5.01
N THR A 88 -3.27 0.69 4.60
CA THR A 88 -3.72 0.78 3.21
C THR A 88 -4.80 1.85 3.09
N LEU A 89 -4.68 2.69 2.07
CA LEU A 89 -5.69 3.68 1.72
C LEU A 89 -6.82 3.03 0.93
N ARG A 90 -8.05 3.39 1.27
CA ARG A 90 -9.26 3.04 0.53
C ARG A 90 -10.19 4.26 0.45
N TYR A 91 -11.19 4.21 -0.43
CA TYR A 91 -12.25 5.21 -0.40
C TYR A 91 -13.17 5.00 0.81
N PRO A 92 -13.77 6.07 1.36
CA PRO A 92 -14.63 5.98 2.54
C PRO A 92 -15.77 4.95 2.39
N GLY A 93 -16.04 4.20 3.47
CA GLY A 93 -17.06 3.15 3.51
C GLY A 93 -16.56 1.75 3.23
N HIS A 94 -15.41 1.59 2.55
CA HIS A 94 -14.86 0.27 2.22
C HIS A 94 -14.57 -0.56 3.46
N TYR A 95 -13.88 -0.01 4.45
CA TYR A 95 -13.53 -0.76 5.66
C TYR A 95 -14.73 -1.12 6.52
N LYS A 96 -15.77 -0.30 6.52
CA LYS A 96 -17.04 -0.65 7.18
C LYS A 96 -17.65 -1.89 6.54
N TYR A 97 -17.69 -1.92 5.21
CA TYR A 97 -18.21 -3.07 4.47
C TYR A 97 -17.35 -4.32 4.69
N VAL A 98 -16.04 -4.21 4.54
CA VAL A 98 -15.12 -5.35 4.73
C VAL A 98 -15.25 -5.95 6.14
N ARG A 99 -15.35 -5.11 7.18
CA ARG A 99 -15.56 -5.59 8.55
C ARG A 99 -16.87 -6.39 8.68
N SER A 100 -17.94 -5.96 8.04
CA SER A 100 -19.21 -6.71 8.08
C SER A 100 -19.07 -8.07 7.40
N VAL A 101 -18.38 -8.14 6.26
CA VAL A 101 -18.11 -9.42 5.57
C VAL A 101 -17.24 -10.35 6.42
N ILE A 102 -16.17 -9.83 7.02
CA ILE A 102 -15.28 -10.64 7.88
C ILE A 102 -16.04 -11.15 9.10
N HIS A 103 -16.89 -10.33 9.69
CA HIS A 103 -17.73 -10.75 10.81
C HIS A 103 -18.71 -11.85 10.39
N GLU A 104 -19.41 -11.70 9.27
CA GLU A 104 -20.35 -12.68 8.72
C GLU A 104 -19.66 -14.02 8.40
N THR A 105 -18.46 -13.97 7.84
CA THR A 105 -17.71 -15.17 7.47
C THR A 105 -16.85 -15.73 8.61
N HIS A 106 -16.89 -15.13 9.80
CA HIS A 106 -15.99 -15.46 10.91
C HIS A 106 -14.51 -15.49 10.53
N GLY A 107 -14.11 -14.64 9.58
CA GLY A 107 -12.73 -14.59 9.07
C GLY A 107 -12.33 -15.80 8.21
N ASN A 108 -13.28 -16.62 7.78
CA ASN A 108 -12.97 -17.75 6.89
C ASN A 108 -12.52 -17.24 5.53
N PHE A 109 -11.31 -17.64 5.12
CA PHE A 109 -10.66 -17.19 3.91
C PHE A 109 -11.52 -17.41 2.65
N GLU A 110 -11.97 -18.65 2.41
CA GLU A 110 -12.70 -19.01 1.19
C GLU A 110 -14.08 -18.34 1.13
N SER A 111 -14.77 -18.26 2.26
CA SER A 111 -16.07 -17.58 2.34
C SER A 111 -15.93 -16.08 2.06
N THR A 112 -14.93 -15.43 2.65
CA THR A 112 -14.64 -14.01 2.43
C THR A 112 -14.25 -13.75 0.96
N LYS A 113 -13.36 -14.56 0.39
CA LYS A 113 -12.97 -14.52 -1.01
C LYS A 113 -14.17 -14.63 -1.96
N ASN A 114 -15.05 -15.60 -1.72
CA ASN A 114 -16.23 -15.80 -2.54
C ASN A 114 -17.19 -14.59 -2.51
N ILE A 115 -17.33 -13.93 -1.35
CA ILE A 115 -18.13 -12.70 -1.25
C ILE A 115 -17.45 -11.57 -2.03
N PHE A 116 -16.14 -11.37 -1.88
CA PHE A 116 -15.42 -10.33 -2.61
C PHE A 116 -15.48 -10.50 -4.11
N LEU A 117 -15.31 -11.73 -4.63
CA LEU A 117 -15.45 -12.03 -6.05
C LEU A 117 -16.85 -11.74 -6.60
N LYS A 118 -17.89 -11.89 -5.78
CA LYS A 118 -19.28 -11.62 -6.19
C LYS A 118 -19.64 -10.14 -6.11
N LYS A 119 -19.01 -9.40 -5.18
CA LYS A 119 -19.45 -8.05 -4.81
C LYS A 119 -18.55 -6.96 -5.38
N PHE A 120 -17.25 -7.20 -5.52
CA PHE A 120 -16.34 -6.23 -6.10
C PHE A 120 -16.20 -6.46 -7.62
N PRO A 121 -16.61 -5.51 -8.45
CA PRO A 121 -16.33 -5.58 -9.86
C PRO A 121 -14.82 -5.47 -10.11
N THR A 122 -14.36 -5.95 -11.26
CA THR A 122 -12.96 -5.77 -11.70
C THR A 122 -12.81 -4.47 -12.48
N THR A 123 -11.61 -3.89 -12.47
CA THR A 123 -11.26 -2.77 -13.33
C THR A 123 -9.79 -2.84 -13.73
N ASP A 124 -9.51 -2.38 -14.95
CA ASP A 124 -8.15 -2.15 -15.45
C ASP A 124 -7.74 -0.66 -15.34
N ASP A 125 -8.66 0.21 -14.88
CA ASP A 125 -8.41 1.63 -14.67
C ASP A 125 -8.24 1.91 -13.18
N ASP A 126 -7.00 1.81 -12.71
CA ASP A 126 -6.62 2.01 -11.33
C ASP A 126 -5.59 3.12 -11.14
N VAL A 127 -5.42 3.52 -9.90
CA VAL A 127 -4.37 4.44 -9.45
C VAL A 127 -3.69 3.89 -8.21
N ILE A 128 -2.37 3.95 -8.17
CA ILE A 128 -1.59 3.63 -6.98
C ILE A 128 -1.32 4.92 -6.21
N VAL A 129 -1.88 5.02 -5.02
CA VAL A 129 -1.65 6.16 -4.13
C VAL A 129 -0.61 5.76 -3.09
N VAL A 130 0.48 6.51 -3.03
CA VAL A 130 1.54 6.35 -2.04
C VAL A 130 1.63 7.60 -1.18
N TYR A 131 1.53 7.42 0.11
CA TYR A 131 1.76 8.45 1.11
C TYR A 131 2.71 7.92 2.18
N ALA A 132 3.81 8.61 2.39
CA ALA A 132 4.75 8.33 3.46
C ALA A 132 4.94 9.59 4.31
N ASN A 133 5.03 9.41 5.62
CA ASN A 133 5.17 10.50 6.56
C ASN A 133 6.15 10.10 7.68
N ALA A 134 7.11 10.96 7.96
CA ALA A 134 8.06 10.79 9.04
C ALA A 134 8.03 12.02 9.95
N LEU A 135 7.99 11.77 11.25
CA LEU A 135 8.07 12.78 12.30
C LEU A 135 9.35 12.57 13.08
N GLY A 136 10.06 13.62 13.38
CA GLY A 136 11.32 13.56 14.10
C GLY A 136 11.76 14.92 14.62
N LYS A 137 13.05 15.04 14.91
CA LYS A 137 13.70 16.29 15.27
C LYS A 137 14.87 16.53 14.32
N ASP A 138 15.13 17.79 14.02
CA ASP A 138 16.34 18.18 13.31
C ASP A 138 17.58 18.19 14.23
N ALA A 139 18.72 18.55 13.66
CA ALA A 139 19.99 18.63 14.42
C ALA A 139 19.95 19.65 15.59
N SER A 140 19.06 20.61 15.53
CA SER A 140 18.85 21.63 16.57
C SER A 140 17.79 21.21 17.60
N GLY A 141 17.19 20.02 17.46
CA GLY A 141 16.15 19.47 18.34
C GLY A 141 14.72 19.94 18.04
N PHE A 142 14.50 20.75 17.00
CA PHE A 142 13.17 21.22 16.63
C PHE A 142 12.37 20.12 15.95
N PRO A 143 11.04 20.02 16.22
CA PRO A 143 10.17 19.07 15.52
C PRO A 143 10.18 19.29 14.01
N VAL A 144 10.34 18.20 13.27
CA VAL A 144 10.34 18.20 11.79
C VAL A 144 9.40 17.13 11.29
N ARG A 145 8.62 17.47 10.27
CA ARG A 145 7.82 16.53 9.49
C ARG A 145 8.35 16.48 8.07
N ARG A 146 8.49 15.28 7.54
CA ARG A 146 8.74 15.02 6.11
C ARG A 146 7.64 14.14 5.58
N SER A 147 7.04 14.53 4.46
CA SER A 147 5.96 13.78 3.82
C SER A 147 6.28 13.60 2.35
N TYR A 148 5.91 12.44 1.83
CA TYR A 148 5.92 12.10 0.42
C TYR A 148 4.51 11.68 0.02
N TYR A 149 4.02 12.22 -1.08
CA TYR A 149 2.73 11.86 -1.66
C TYR A 149 2.86 11.77 -3.17
N ASN A 150 2.31 10.72 -3.75
CA ASN A 150 2.26 10.57 -5.20
C ASN A 150 1.13 9.65 -5.66
N LYS A 151 0.70 9.87 -6.90
CA LYS A 151 -0.22 8.99 -7.63
C LYS A 151 0.50 8.43 -8.84
N PHE A 152 0.41 7.12 -9.04
CA PHE A 152 0.96 6.43 -10.21
C PHE A 152 -0.17 5.77 -10.96
N TYR A 153 -0.19 5.96 -12.27
CA TYR A 153 -1.19 5.43 -13.19
C TYR A 153 -0.60 4.33 -14.06
N GLY A 154 -1.47 3.60 -14.73
CA GLY A 154 -1.06 2.60 -15.70
C GLY A 154 -0.24 3.18 -16.86
N VAL A 155 0.69 2.40 -17.38
CA VAL A 155 1.60 2.77 -18.46
C VAL A 155 1.63 1.65 -19.50
N ASP A 156 1.62 2.00 -20.78
CA ASP A 156 1.75 1.07 -21.91
C ASP A 156 0.72 -0.07 -21.91
N GLY A 157 -0.53 0.23 -21.56
CA GLY A 157 -1.62 -0.76 -21.50
C GLY A 157 -1.62 -1.63 -20.24
N LEU A 158 -0.69 -1.41 -19.33
CA LEU A 158 -0.69 -2.04 -18.00
C LEU A 158 -1.49 -1.18 -17.02
N THR A 159 -2.12 -1.82 -16.05
CA THR A 159 -2.76 -1.11 -14.91
C THR A 159 -1.72 -0.44 -14.02
N GLY A 160 -2.13 0.47 -13.14
CA GLY A 160 -1.22 1.11 -12.17
C GLY A 160 -0.54 0.09 -11.26
N ILE A 161 -1.29 -0.89 -10.76
CA ILE A 161 -0.72 -1.95 -9.91
C ILE A 161 0.24 -2.86 -10.68
N GLN A 162 -0.08 -3.21 -11.93
CA GLN A 162 0.80 -4.01 -12.78
C GLN A 162 2.09 -3.25 -13.10
N SER A 163 1.97 -1.99 -13.54
CA SER A 163 3.11 -1.14 -13.89
C SER A 163 4.07 -0.96 -12.73
N THR A 164 3.58 -0.60 -11.55
CA THR A 164 4.42 -0.31 -10.39
C THR A 164 5.01 -1.59 -9.79
N THR A 165 4.26 -2.69 -9.75
CA THR A 165 4.76 -3.97 -9.21
C THR A 165 5.80 -4.59 -10.13
N ALA A 166 5.52 -4.74 -11.43
CA ALA A 166 6.48 -5.27 -12.38
C ALA A 166 7.66 -4.32 -12.61
N GLY A 167 7.40 -3.01 -12.68
CA GLY A 167 8.43 -1.98 -12.85
C GLY A 167 9.49 -2.00 -11.75
N SER A 168 9.11 -2.28 -10.50
CA SER A 168 10.09 -2.42 -9.42
C SER A 168 11.01 -3.63 -9.61
N GLY A 169 10.46 -4.76 -10.08
CA GLY A 169 11.26 -5.95 -10.41
C GLY A 169 12.24 -5.70 -11.56
N VAL A 170 11.78 -5.01 -12.61
CA VAL A 170 12.65 -4.65 -13.75
C VAL A 170 13.73 -3.67 -13.32
N ALA A 171 13.42 -2.68 -12.48
CA ALA A 171 14.42 -1.75 -11.93
C ALA A 171 15.53 -2.50 -11.14
N MET A 172 15.16 -3.50 -10.35
CA MET A 172 16.15 -4.34 -9.66
C MET A 172 17.01 -5.15 -10.63
N LEU A 173 16.41 -5.69 -11.70
CA LEU A 173 17.16 -6.40 -12.76
C LEU A 173 18.16 -5.48 -13.45
N GLU A 174 17.78 -4.24 -13.77
CA GLU A 174 18.72 -3.23 -14.32
C GLU A 174 19.91 -2.99 -13.39
N LEU A 175 19.68 -2.88 -12.08
CA LEU A 175 20.75 -2.72 -11.10
C LEU A 175 21.67 -3.95 -11.03
N MET A 176 21.13 -5.16 -11.18
CA MET A 176 21.91 -6.39 -11.24
C MET A 176 22.76 -6.42 -12.51
N ILE A 177 22.20 -6.12 -13.67
CA ILE A 177 22.92 -6.05 -14.96
C ILE A 177 24.04 -5.00 -14.90
N ALA A 178 23.78 -3.85 -14.25
CA ALA A 178 24.78 -2.80 -14.05
C ALA A 178 25.85 -3.15 -12.98
N GLY A 179 25.79 -4.33 -12.37
CA GLY A 179 26.74 -4.77 -11.34
C GLY A 179 26.63 -4.02 -10.01
N LYS A 180 25.54 -3.25 -9.82
CA LYS A 180 25.31 -2.48 -8.57
C LYS A 180 24.80 -3.34 -7.43
N VAL A 181 24.16 -4.47 -7.73
CA VAL A 181 23.67 -5.46 -6.78
C VAL A 181 24.01 -6.86 -7.25
N GLN A 182 24.35 -7.76 -6.34
CA GLN A 182 24.77 -9.14 -6.65
C GLN A 182 24.23 -10.13 -5.61
N GLY A 183 23.95 -11.35 -6.03
CA GLY A 183 23.48 -12.42 -5.15
C GLY A 183 22.07 -12.21 -4.64
N ILE A 184 21.81 -12.66 -3.41
CA ILE A 184 20.53 -12.44 -2.72
C ILE A 184 20.56 -11.04 -2.13
N VAL A 185 19.69 -10.17 -2.62
CA VAL A 185 19.65 -8.77 -2.25
C VAL A 185 18.40 -8.48 -1.42
N ASP A 186 18.60 -7.95 -0.22
CA ASP A 186 17.52 -7.35 0.56
C ASP A 186 17.30 -5.91 0.04
N HIS A 187 16.06 -5.54 -0.22
CA HIS A 187 15.71 -4.21 -0.73
C HIS A 187 16.21 -3.06 0.17
N SER A 188 16.42 -3.30 1.46
CA SER A 188 16.98 -2.33 2.40
C SER A 188 18.44 -1.95 2.10
N THR A 189 19.15 -2.79 1.34
CA THR A 189 20.55 -2.54 0.95
C THR A 189 20.67 -1.77 -0.37
N VAL A 190 19.55 -1.57 -1.07
CA VAL A 190 19.53 -0.85 -2.34
C VAL A 190 19.34 0.64 -2.10
N SER A 191 20.26 1.46 -2.65
CA SER A 191 20.15 2.90 -2.60
C SER A 191 18.88 3.37 -3.33
N LEU A 192 18.05 4.20 -2.67
CA LEU A 192 16.90 4.83 -3.32
C LEU A 192 17.33 5.67 -4.55
N ALA A 193 18.50 6.33 -4.48
CA ALA A 193 19.03 7.11 -5.58
C ALA A 193 19.35 6.22 -6.79
N ASP A 194 19.98 5.07 -6.58
CA ASP A 194 20.24 4.11 -7.66
C ASP A 194 18.95 3.53 -8.23
N PHE A 195 18.02 3.14 -7.37
CA PHE A 195 16.73 2.59 -7.78
C PHE A 195 15.93 3.58 -8.63
N THR A 196 15.82 4.84 -8.19
CA THR A 196 15.10 5.88 -8.92
C THR A 196 15.80 6.36 -10.18
N ALA A 197 17.10 6.07 -10.32
CA ALA A 197 17.88 6.37 -11.53
C ALA A 197 17.70 5.33 -12.65
N THR A 198 17.06 4.18 -12.39
CA THR A 198 16.80 3.14 -13.39
C THR A 198 15.83 3.63 -14.47
N GLU A 199 15.92 3.05 -15.66
CA GLU A 199 14.99 3.35 -16.75
C GLU A 199 13.57 2.89 -16.43
N ALA A 200 13.43 1.69 -15.85
CA ALA A 200 12.16 1.14 -15.43
C ALA A 200 11.48 2.02 -14.39
N PHE A 201 12.20 2.54 -13.38
CA PHE A 201 11.59 3.47 -12.42
C PHE A 201 11.06 4.71 -13.13
N ARG A 202 11.88 5.36 -13.96
CA ARG A 202 11.49 6.56 -14.70
C ARG A 202 10.30 6.32 -15.65
N LYS A 203 10.18 5.11 -16.19
CA LYS A 203 9.10 4.74 -17.09
C LYS A 203 7.79 4.47 -16.33
N TYR A 204 7.84 3.62 -15.30
CA TYR A 204 6.66 3.05 -14.65
C TYR A 204 6.19 3.79 -13.40
N TYR A 205 7.02 4.67 -12.85
CA TYR A 205 6.68 5.52 -11.71
C TYR A 205 6.52 6.99 -12.11
N LYS A 206 5.97 7.21 -13.31
CA LYS A 206 5.66 8.57 -13.77
C LYS A 206 4.58 9.16 -12.87
N THR A 207 4.89 10.31 -12.32
CA THR A 207 3.92 11.15 -11.65
C THR A 207 3.13 11.93 -12.69
N SER A 208 1.80 12.03 -12.53
CA SER A 208 1.07 13.05 -13.26
C SER A 208 1.62 14.42 -12.86
N LYS A 209 1.99 15.21 -13.86
CA LYS A 209 2.27 16.63 -13.66
C LYS A 209 1.01 17.38 -13.31
#